data_776f08c47ed65c793c44ec8e8b44dfe9
#
_entry.id   776f08c47ed65c793c44ec8e8b44dfe9
#
_cell.length_a   1.000
_cell.length_b   1.000
_cell.length_c   1.000
_cell.angle_alpha   90.00
_cell.angle_beta   90.00
_cell.angle_gamma   90.00
#
_symmetry.space_group_name_H-M   'P 1'
#
loop_
_entity.id
_entity.type
_entity.pdbx_description
1 polymer ?
#
loop_
_entity_poly.entity_id
_entity_poly.type
_entity_poly.pdbx_seq_one_letter_code
_entity_poly.pdbx_strand_id
1 'polypeptide(L)'
;MSDLSPLFRPERTWFLTVTLADEDSALLTRHVGELADSARDFEHLHPFETIATVILPNHMHAIWVLPEDDNDFRRRVEYLQASFARRMVEGGHVAEKEADRLWHPRFWDYRIRDAIDMERHVGFMHGNPVKHGLVSHPDKWRYSTWHKFRADGFALWTSDSLRTSGEP
;
A
#
# COMPACT_ATOMS: atom_id res chain seq x y z
N MET A 1 6.15 -9.33 -22.50
CA MET A 1 4.89 -8.69 -22.08
C MET A 1 4.47 -9.28 -20.75
N SER A 2 4.32 -8.46 -19.75
CA SER A 2 3.77 -8.88 -18.48
C SER A 2 2.25 -8.88 -18.58
N ASP A 3 1.62 -9.92 -18.08
CA ASP A 3 0.16 -10.04 -18.04
C ASP A 3 -0.28 -10.34 -16.60
N LEU A 4 -0.86 -9.37 -15.95
CA LEU A 4 -1.41 -9.49 -14.60
C LEU A 4 -2.88 -9.91 -14.59
N SER A 5 -3.49 -10.22 -15.75
CA SER A 5 -4.88 -10.65 -15.83
C SER A 5 -5.25 -11.78 -14.87
N PRO A 6 -4.38 -12.79 -14.62
CA PRO A 6 -4.69 -13.86 -13.67
C PRO A 6 -4.86 -13.39 -12.22
N LEU A 7 -4.30 -12.24 -11.87
CA LEU A 7 -4.38 -11.68 -10.51
C LEU A 7 -5.58 -10.71 -10.35
N PHE A 8 -6.08 -10.20 -11.45
CA PHE A 8 -7.21 -9.26 -11.44
C PHE A 8 -8.53 -9.99 -11.13
N ARG A 9 -9.34 -9.39 -10.26
CA ARG A 9 -10.71 -9.84 -9.96
C ARG A 9 -11.65 -8.67 -10.15
N PRO A 10 -12.55 -8.72 -11.16
CA PRO A 10 -13.54 -7.67 -11.37
C PRO A 10 -14.31 -7.35 -10.09
N GLU A 11 -14.64 -6.08 -9.90
CA GLU A 11 -15.41 -5.57 -8.76
C GLU A 11 -14.74 -5.71 -7.37
N ARG A 12 -13.64 -6.47 -7.25
CA ARG A 12 -13.02 -6.82 -5.96
C ARG A 12 -11.57 -6.35 -5.81
N THR A 13 -10.99 -5.78 -6.87
CA THR A 13 -9.60 -5.31 -6.86
C THR A 13 -9.57 -3.81 -6.56
N TRP A 14 -8.89 -3.46 -5.45
CA TRP A 14 -8.82 -2.10 -4.94
C TRP A 14 -7.38 -1.62 -4.81
N PHE A 15 -7.15 -0.41 -5.26
CA PHE A 15 -5.93 0.35 -4.96
C PHE A 15 -6.20 1.27 -3.78
N LEU A 16 -5.24 1.38 -2.88
CA LEU A 16 -5.33 2.26 -1.73
C LEU A 16 -4.05 3.06 -1.48
N THR A 17 -4.23 4.25 -0.93
CA THR A 17 -3.16 5.06 -0.35
C THR A 17 -3.58 5.48 1.05
N VAL A 18 -2.76 5.17 2.05
CA VAL A 18 -2.90 5.67 3.42
C VAL A 18 -1.67 6.49 3.78
N THR A 19 -1.90 7.64 4.40
CA THR A 19 -0.86 8.63 4.67
C THR A 19 -0.87 9.03 6.14
N LEU A 20 0.30 9.15 6.76
CA LEU A 20 0.42 9.74 8.09
C LEU A 20 0.08 11.23 8.04
N ALA A 21 -0.46 11.74 9.14
CA ALA A 21 -0.78 13.17 9.25
C ALA A 21 0.47 14.06 9.24
N ASP A 22 1.58 13.55 9.78
CA ASP A 22 2.88 14.22 9.73
C ASP A 22 3.62 13.82 8.43
N GLU A 23 3.71 14.78 7.50
CA GLU A 23 4.35 14.58 6.21
C GLU A 23 5.86 14.31 6.29
N ASP A 24 6.51 14.74 7.36
CA ASP A 24 7.94 14.55 7.59
C ASP A 24 8.25 13.25 8.36
N SER A 25 7.23 12.49 8.74
CA SER A 25 7.38 11.25 9.48
C SER A 25 8.04 10.16 8.65
N ALA A 26 8.90 9.36 9.30
CA ALA A 26 9.43 8.12 8.75
C ALA A 26 8.94 6.88 9.53
N LEU A 27 7.82 7.01 10.20
CA LEU A 27 7.32 6.00 11.13
C LEU A 27 7.01 4.67 10.44
N LEU A 28 6.46 4.71 9.21
CA LEU A 28 6.08 3.48 8.50
C LEU A 28 7.30 2.61 8.14
N THR A 29 8.38 3.21 7.66
CA THR A 29 9.60 2.47 7.32
C THR A 29 10.41 2.07 8.55
N ARG A 30 10.37 2.87 9.62
CA ARG A 30 11.00 2.51 10.90
C ARG A 30 10.29 1.34 11.58
N HIS A 31 8.99 1.21 11.39
CA HIS A 31 8.12 0.21 12.02
C HIS A 31 7.39 -0.66 11.00
N VAL A 32 8.09 -1.02 9.93
CA VAL A 32 7.52 -1.84 8.86
C VAL A 32 7.05 -3.22 9.34
N GLY A 33 7.72 -3.79 10.34
CA GLY A 33 7.32 -5.05 10.96
C GLY A 33 5.96 -4.95 11.64
N GLU A 34 5.77 -3.93 12.46
CA GLU A 34 4.51 -3.66 13.16
C GLU A 34 3.37 -3.32 12.17
N LEU A 35 3.69 -2.64 11.08
CA LEU A 35 2.71 -2.39 10.01
C LEU A 35 2.29 -3.70 9.33
N ALA A 36 3.23 -4.58 9.03
CA ALA A 36 2.95 -5.89 8.47
C ALA A 36 2.14 -6.78 9.43
N ASP A 37 2.45 -6.74 10.72
CA ASP A 37 1.70 -7.45 11.76
C ASP A 37 0.26 -6.93 11.86
N SER A 38 0.08 -5.61 11.76
CA SER A 38 -1.26 -5.00 11.76
C SER A 38 -2.12 -5.48 10.59
N ALA A 39 -1.53 -5.64 9.41
CA ALA A 39 -2.22 -6.20 8.25
C ALA A 39 -2.57 -7.68 8.45
N ARG A 40 -1.64 -8.48 8.97
CA ARG A 40 -1.85 -9.92 9.23
C ARG A 40 -2.94 -10.19 10.27
N ASP A 41 -2.99 -9.42 11.35
CA ASP A 41 -4.02 -9.57 12.39
C ASP A 41 -5.41 -9.42 11.80
N PHE A 42 -5.56 -8.48 10.87
CA PHE A 42 -6.84 -8.22 10.26
C PHE A 42 -7.20 -9.22 9.16
N GLU A 43 -6.23 -9.62 8.36
CA GLU A 43 -6.39 -10.64 7.31
C GLU A 43 -6.94 -11.96 7.89
N HIS A 44 -6.59 -12.28 9.13
CA HIS A 44 -7.08 -13.45 9.83
C HIS A 44 -8.58 -13.39 10.14
N LEU A 45 -9.10 -12.19 10.47
CA LEU A 45 -10.51 -11.98 10.80
C LEU A 45 -11.37 -11.66 9.56
N HIS A 46 -10.80 -10.91 8.63
CA HIS A 46 -11.44 -10.44 7.40
C HIS A 46 -10.48 -10.63 6.23
N PRO A 47 -10.49 -11.80 5.59
CA PRO A 47 -9.54 -12.16 4.55
C PRO A 47 -9.50 -11.16 3.40
N PHE A 48 -8.32 -10.92 2.90
CA PHE A 48 -8.04 -10.22 1.65
C PHE A 48 -6.70 -10.70 1.10
N GLU A 49 -6.49 -10.54 -0.18
CA GLU A 49 -5.23 -10.86 -0.83
C GLU A 49 -4.48 -9.59 -1.17
N THR A 50 -3.22 -9.48 -0.78
CA THR A 50 -2.35 -8.39 -1.17
C THR A 50 -1.63 -8.76 -2.47
N ILE A 51 -1.97 -8.06 -3.55
CA ILE A 51 -1.32 -8.25 -4.86
C ILE A 51 0.00 -7.52 -4.91
N ALA A 52 0.00 -6.25 -4.52
CA ALA A 52 1.18 -5.40 -4.54
C ALA A 52 1.15 -4.42 -3.37
N THR A 53 2.34 -4.05 -2.89
CA THR A 53 2.49 -3.01 -1.87
C THR A 53 3.82 -2.29 -2.02
N VAL A 54 3.85 -1.03 -1.65
CA VAL A 54 5.05 -0.23 -1.43
C VAL A 54 4.85 0.61 -0.18
N ILE A 55 5.83 0.58 0.71
CA ILE A 55 5.81 1.34 1.96
C ILE A 55 6.87 2.43 1.87
N LEU A 56 6.44 3.68 1.97
CA LEU A 56 7.28 4.86 2.02
C LEU A 56 7.35 5.38 3.47
N PRO A 57 8.22 6.33 3.79
CA PRO A 57 8.38 6.79 5.18
C PRO A 57 7.07 7.22 5.84
N ASN A 58 6.21 7.98 5.13
CA ASN A 58 4.99 8.58 5.68
C ASN A 58 3.69 8.13 5.01
N HIS A 59 3.75 7.26 4.00
CA HIS A 59 2.56 6.72 3.33
C HIS A 59 2.84 5.35 2.72
N MET A 60 1.79 4.64 2.39
CA MET A 60 1.87 3.38 1.66
C MET A 60 0.80 3.28 0.59
N HIS A 61 1.13 2.57 -0.46
CA HIS A 61 0.18 2.13 -1.48
C HIS A 61 0.06 0.61 -1.44
N ALA A 62 -1.13 0.11 -1.69
CA ALA A 62 -1.37 -1.33 -1.85
C ALA A 62 -2.45 -1.60 -2.87
N ILE A 63 -2.43 -2.80 -3.44
CA ILE A 63 -3.52 -3.36 -4.22
C ILE A 63 -4.01 -4.60 -3.48
N TRP A 64 -5.28 -4.58 -3.09
CA TRP A 64 -5.97 -5.67 -2.41
C TRP A 64 -7.08 -6.25 -3.25
N VAL A 65 -7.23 -7.56 -3.18
CA VAL A 65 -8.39 -8.28 -3.69
C VAL A 65 -9.23 -8.75 -2.51
N LEU A 66 -10.51 -8.36 -2.50
CA LEU A 66 -11.44 -8.73 -1.45
C LEU A 66 -12.17 -10.04 -1.77
N PRO A 67 -12.70 -10.75 -0.76
CA PRO A 67 -13.57 -11.90 -0.96
C PRO A 67 -14.84 -11.56 -1.74
N GLU A 68 -15.46 -12.57 -2.35
CA GLU A 68 -16.65 -12.37 -3.19
C GLU A 68 -17.87 -11.91 -2.38
N ASP A 69 -17.96 -12.34 -1.15
CA ASP A 69 -19.11 -12.14 -0.25
C ASP A 69 -18.89 -11.05 0.81
N ASP A 70 -17.71 -10.43 0.84
CA ASP A 70 -17.37 -9.38 1.81
C ASP A 70 -16.46 -8.33 1.15
N ASN A 71 -17.05 -7.29 0.63
CA ASN A 71 -16.36 -6.19 -0.05
C ASN A 71 -16.23 -4.92 0.81
N ASP A 72 -16.28 -5.03 2.13
CA ASP A 72 -16.07 -3.90 3.03
C ASP A 72 -14.58 -3.51 3.09
N PHE A 73 -14.19 -2.78 2.05
CA PHE A 73 -12.85 -2.26 1.89
C PHE A 73 -12.48 -1.25 2.99
N ARG A 74 -13.40 -0.31 3.29
CA ARG A 74 -13.19 0.75 4.28
C ARG A 74 -12.86 0.18 5.66
N ARG A 75 -13.62 -0.81 6.11
CA ARG A 75 -13.38 -1.48 7.41
C ARG A 75 -11.95 -2.03 7.49
N ARG A 76 -11.46 -2.61 6.41
CA ARG A 76 -10.09 -3.16 6.35
C ARG A 76 -9.03 -2.08 6.50
N VAL A 77 -9.21 -0.96 5.84
CA VAL A 77 -8.27 0.17 5.97
C VAL A 77 -8.31 0.78 7.37
N GLU A 78 -9.49 1.02 7.90
CA GLU A 78 -9.66 1.58 9.25
C GLU A 78 -9.07 0.67 10.33
N TYR A 79 -9.22 -0.65 10.17
CA TYR A 79 -8.61 -1.60 11.10
C TYR A 79 -7.08 -1.59 11.02
N LEU A 80 -6.51 -1.58 9.82
CA LEU A 80 -5.05 -1.47 9.63
C LEU A 80 -4.53 -0.23 10.34
N GLN A 81 -5.18 0.91 10.13
CA GLN A 81 -4.80 2.18 10.73
C GLN A 81 -4.89 2.15 12.26
N ALA A 82 -5.98 1.64 12.80
CA ALA A 82 -6.18 1.54 14.25
C ALA A 82 -5.21 0.56 14.91
N SER A 83 -4.97 -0.60 14.29
CA SER A 83 -4.04 -1.60 14.81
C SER A 83 -2.60 -1.07 14.82
N PHE A 84 -2.17 -0.41 13.76
CA PHE A 84 -0.84 0.20 13.71
C PHE A 84 -0.68 1.31 14.74
N ALA A 85 -1.67 2.22 14.86
CA ALA A 85 -1.64 3.29 15.87
C ALA A 85 -1.52 2.72 17.29
N ARG A 86 -2.30 1.68 17.61
CA ARG A 86 -2.22 0.99 18.91
C ARG A 86 -0.81 0.42 19.15
N ARG A 87 -0.22 -0.26 18.16
CA ARG A 87 1.16 -0.79 18.29
C ARG A 87 2.19 0.30 18.51
N MET A 88 2.02 1.46 17.88
CA MET A 88 2.91 2.60 18.07
C MET A 88 2.80 3.18 19.49
N VAL A 89 1.62 3.20 20.07
CA VAL A 89 1.40 3.63 21.47
C VAL A 89 1.99 2.61 22.43
N GLU A 90 1.68 1.34 22.25
CA GLU A 90 2.20 0.24 23.09
C GLU A 90 3.74 0.16 23.09
N GLY A 91 4.36 0.46 21.94
CA GLY A 91 5.81 0.54 21.78
C GLY A 91 6.44 1.83 22.30
N GLY A 92 5.65 2.79 22.77
CA GLY A 92 6.14 4.08 23.24
C GLY A 92 6.63 5.03 22.15
N HIS A 93 6.24 4.81 20.91
CA HIS A 93 6.65 5.61 19.74
C HIS A 93 5.72 6.79 19.46
N VAL A 94 4.49 6.70 19.95
CA VAL A 94 3.44 7.71 19.81
C VAL A 94 2.73 7.83 21.16
N ALA A 95 2.43 9.07 21.58
CA ALA A 95 1.66 9.28 22.80
C ALA A 95 0.20 8.87 22.57
N GLU A 96 -0.45 8.29 23.58
CA GLU A 96 -1.83 7.81 23.51
C GLU A 96 -2.80 8.90 23.01
N LYS A 97 -2.64 10.14 23.47
CA LYS A 97 -3.45 11.29 23.05
C LYS A 97 -3.27 11.69 21.58
N GLU A 98 -2.24 11.16 20.89
CA GLU A 98 -1.93 11.45 19.50
C GLU A 98 -2.36 10.30 18.57
N ALA A 99 -2.74 9.15 19.11
CA ALA A 99 -3.09 7.96 18.35
C ALA A 99 -4.19 8.20 17.31
N ASP A 100 -5.24 8.93 17.71
CA ASP A 100 -6.38 9.25 16.83
C ASP A 100 -6.02 10.23 15.69
N ARG A 101 -4.87 10.89 15.80
CA ARG A 101 -4.38 11.85 14.81
C ARG A 101 -3.15 11.37 14.06
N LEU A 102 -2.78 10.13 14.24
CA LEU A 102 -1.60 9.56 13.61
C LEU A 102 -1.73 9.53 12.09
N TRP A 103 -2.90 9.16 11.60
CA TRP A 103 -3.20 9.07 10.19
C TRP A 103 -3.91 10.34 9.69
N HIS A 104 -3.65 10.65 8.43
CA HIS A 104 -4.47 11.64 7.73
C HIS A 104 -5.94 11.19 7.77
N PRO A 105 -6.90 12.10 8.01
CA PRO A 105 -8.31 11.73 8.21
C PRO A 105 -8.97 11.12 6.97
N ARG A 106 -8.36 11.27 5.81
CA ARG A 106 -8.82 10.66 4.57
C ARG A 106 -7.74 9.74 4.02
N PHE A 107 -8.16 8.58 3.51
CA PHE A 107 -7.34 7.74 2.67
C PHE A 107 -7.89 7.77 1.24
N TRP A 108 -7.02 7.53 0.28
CA TRP A 108 -7.40 7.41 -1.12
C TRP A 108 -7.70 5.96 -1.45
N ASP A 109 -8.85 5.71 -2.11
CA ASP A 109 -9.23 4.40 -2.61
C ASP A 109 -9.71 4.50 -4.06
N TYR A 110 -9.39 3.47 -4.82
CA TYR A 110 -9.78 3.39 -6.21
C TYR A 110 -10.05 1.94 -6.58
N ARG A 111 -11.24 1.68 -7.13
CA ARG A 111 -11.57 0.35 -7.63
C ARG A 111 -10.96 0.16 -9.02
N ILE A 112 -10.03 -0.76 -9.14
CA ILE A 112 -9.36 -1.08 -10.40
C ILE A 112 -10.36 -1.70 -11.37
N ARG A 113 -10.38 -1.19 -12.59
CA ARG A 113 -11.41 -1.49 -13.60
C ARG A 113 -11.11 -2.73 -14.44
N ASP A 114 -9.85 -2.94 -14.75
CA ASP A 114 -9.37 -4.04 -15.59
C ASP A 114 -7.88 -4.34 -15.35
N ALA A 115 -7.36 -5.37 -16.02
CA ALA A 115 -5.97 -5.78 -15.86
C ALA A 115 -4.98 -4.71 -16.33
N ILE A 116 -5.30 -3.95 -17.36
CA ILE A 116 -4.42 -2.87 -17.86
C ILE A 116 -4.35 -1.73 -16.84
N ASP A 117 -5.49 -1.39 -16.25
CA ASP A 117 -5.56 -0.41 -15.17
C ASP A 117 -4.76 -0.87 -13.94
N MET A 118 -4.83 -2.17 -13.61
CA MET A 118 -4.02 -2.75 -12.54
C MET A 118 -2.52 -2.67 -12.84
N GLU A 119 -2.08 -2.98 -14.04
CA GLU A 119 -0.68 -2.87 -14.46
C GLU A 119 -0.15 -1.44 -14.32
N ARG A 120 -0.96 -0.45 -14.69
CA ARG A 120 -0.60 0.97 -14.52
C ARG A 120 -0.41 1.34 -13.05
N HIS A 121 -1.31 0.88 -12.18
CA HIS A 121 -1.20 1.14 -10.73
C HIS A 121 0.00 0.43 -10.11
N VAL A 122 0.28 -0.81 -10.51
CA VAL A 122 1.48 -1.53 -10.06
C VAL A 122 2.76 -0.80 -10.49
N GLY A 123 2.84 -0.37 -11.74
CA GLY A 123 3.98 0.41 -12.23
C GLY A 123 4.17 1.73 -11.48
N PHE A 124 3.08 2.44 -11.24
CA PHE A 124 3.07 3.66 -10.44
C PHE A 124 3.56 3.41 -9.01
N MET A 125 3.01 2.41 -8.33
CA MET A 125 3.40 2.08 -6.95
C MET A 125 4.89 1.76 -6.85
N HIS A 126 5.37 0.90 -7.71
CA HIS A 126 6.77 0.47 -7.70
C HIS A 126 7.75 1.60 -8.05
N GLY A 127 7.31 2.58 -8.85
CA GLY A 127 8.08 3.78 -9.16
C GLY A 127 8.04 4.87 -8.09
N ASN A 128 7.16 4.75 -7.11
CA ASN A 128 6.90 5.79 -6.12
C ASN A 128 8.14 6.19 -5.31
N PRO A 129 9.01 5.29 -4.85
CA PRO A 129 10.25 5.66 -4.17
C PRO A 129 11.20 6.51 -5.04
N VAL A 130 11.19 6.30 -6.36
CA VAL A 130 11.95 7.11 -7.31
C VAL A 130 11.30 8.48 -7.49
N LYS A 131 9.97 8.51 -7.64
CA LYS A 131 9.17 9.74 -7.75
C LYS A 131 9.44 10.69 -6.57
N HIS A 132 9.52 10.16 -5.36
CA HIS A 132 9.79 10.92 -4.15
C HIS A 132 11.29 11.16 -3.88
N GLY A 133 12.17 10.82 -4.81
CA GLY A 133 13.61 11.08 -4.69
C GLY A 133 14.34 10.25 -3.62
N LEU A 134 13.72 9.17 -3.13
CA LEU A 134 14.30 8.32 -2.08
C LEU A 134 15.40 7.41 -2.61
N VAL A 135 15.24 6.96 -3.84
CA VAL A 135 16.20 6.11 -4.56
C VAL A 135 16.21 6.45 -6.05
N SER A 136 17.25 6.02 -6.77
CA SER A 136 17.38 6.25 -8.22
C SER A 136 16.71 5.17 -9.07
N HIS A 137 16.37 4.02 -8.49
CA HIS A 137 15.74 2.89 -9.17
C HIS A 137 14.93 2.05 -8.17
N PRO A 138 13.79 1.44 -8.57
CA PRO A 138 12.98 0.61 -7.68
C PRO A 138 13.72 -0.54 -7.01
N ASP A 139 14.74 -1.11 -7.65
CA ASP A 139 15.58 -2.17 -7.08
C ASP A 139 16.25 -1.78 -5.75
N LYS A 140 16.47 -0.50 -5.55
CA LYS A 140 17.14 0.03 -4.36
C LYS A 140 16.19 0.25 -3.18
N TRP A 141 14.87 0.11 -3.41
CA TRP A 141 13.88 0.27 -2.35
C TRP A 141 13.40 -1.09 -1.83
N ARG A 142 13.78 -1.41 -0.60
CA ARG A 142 13.54 -2.75 -0.02
C ARG A 142 12.08 -2.97 0.41
N TYR A 143 11.31 -1.93 0.69
CA TYR A 143 9.95 -2.04 1.24
C TYR A 143 8.89 -2.03 0.13
N SER A 144 9.04 -2.94 -0.83
CA SER A 144 8.21 -3.00 -2.03
C SER A 144 8.10 -4.42 -2.55
N THR A 145 6.96 -4.76 -3.12
CA THR A 145 6.75 -5.99 -3.89
C THR A 145 7.45 -5.97 -5.27
N TRP A 146 8.12 -4.87 -5.65
CA TRP A 146 8.91 -4.78 -6.88
C TRP A 146 9.83 -6.00 -7.08
N HIS A 147 10.53 -6.42 -6.03
CA HIS A 147 11.50 -7.51 -6.12
C HIS A 147 10.84 -8.84 -6.49
N LYS A 148 9.64 -9.11 -5.96
CA LYS A 148 8.85 -10.28 -6.31
C LYS A 148 8.36 -10.19 -7.75
N PHE A 149 7.79 -9.06 -8.15
CA PHE A 149 7.30 -8.85 -9.52
C PHE A 149 8.43 -8.98 -10.55
N ARG A 150 9.59 -8.42 -10.24
CA ARG A 150 10.78 -8.57 -11.10
C ARG A 150 11.23 -10.02 -11.22
N ALA A 151 11.27 -10.76 -10.12
CA ALA A 151 11.65 -12.18 -10.13
C ALA A 151 10.66 -13.04 -10.94
N ASP A 152 9.37 -12.69 -10.91
CA ASP A 152 8.30 -13.35 -11.64
C ASP A 152 8.19 -12.86 -13.11
N GLY A 153 9.05 -11.94 -13.55
CA GLY A 153 9.04 -11.40 -14.92
C GLY A 153 8.07 -10.23 -15.14
N PHE A 154 7.54 -9.63 -14.10
CA PHE A 154 6.54 -8.56 -14.17
C PHE A 154 7.07 -7.18 -13.75
N ALA A 155 8.27 -6.82 -14.19
CA ALA A 155 8.83 -5.49 -13.91
C ALA A 155 8.14 -4.42 -14.77
N LEU A 156 7.07 -3.82 -14.25
CA LEU A 156 6.19 -2.90 -14.99
C LEU A 156 6.62 -1.42 -14.92
N TRP A 157 7.59 -1.10 -14.08
CA TRP A 157 8.02 0.28 -13.95
C TRP A 157 8.89 0.71 -15.14
N THR A 158 8.57 1.90 -15.67
CA THR A 158 9.43 2.66 -16.59
C THR A 158 9.46 4.11 -16.11
N SER A 159 10.40 4.91 -16.59
CA SER A 159 10.44 6.35 -16.28
C SER A 159 9.13 7.07 -16.64
N ASP A 160 8.38 6.55 -17.60
CA ASP A 160 7.08 7.10 -18.02
C ASP A 160 5.94 6.70 -17.08
N SER A 161 6.10 5.66 -16.28
CA SER A 161 5.11 5.25 -15.26
C SER A 161 4.84 6.34 -14.21
N LEU A 162 5.78 7.26 -14.02
CA LEU A 162 5.65 8.38 -13.09
C LEU A 162 4.72 9.49 -13.61
N ARG A 163 4.36 9.47 -14.90
CA ARG A 163 3.59 10.54 -15.54
C ARG A 163 2.09 10.25 -15.62
N THR A 164 1.66 9.02 -15.36
CA THR A 164 0.32 8.56 -15.75
C THR A 164 -0.67 8.49 -14.61
N SER A 165 -0.30 8.81 -13.40
CA SER A 165 -1.20 8.73 -12.25
C SER A 165 -1.55 10.12 -11.74
N GLY A 166 -2.81 10.46 -11.89
CA GLY A 166 -3.41 11.53 -11.12
C GLY A 166 -3.44 11.10 -9.64
N GLU A 167 -2.37 11.39 -8.92
CA GLU A 167 -2.53 11.55 -7.47
C GLU A 167 -3.33 12.83 -7.24
N PRO A 168 -4.25 12.83 -6.25
CA PRO A 168 -4.88 14.07 -5.80
C PRO A 168 -3.85 15.01 -5.17
#